data_1e33b1e1b05960a0f079a22cf6b904e6
#
_entry.id   1e33b1e1b05960a0f079a22cf6b904e6
#
_cell.length_a   1.000
_cell.length_b   1.000
_cell.length_c   1.000
_cell.angle_alpha   90.00
_cell.angle_beta   90.00
_cell.angle_gamma   90.00
#
_symmetry.space_group_name_H-M   'P 1'
#
loop_
_entity.id
_entity.type
_entity.pdbx_description
1 polymer ?
#
loop_
_entity_poly.entity_id
_entity_poly.type
_entity_poly.pdbx_seq_one_letter_code
_entity_poly.pdbx_strand_id
1 'polypeptide(L)'
;SVALLADTIHNFSDAMTAVPLWIAFVIGRRATTRRFTHGYGRAEDLAGLFVVAMIALSAVVAGWQAIDRLLAPAPVHNLGWVAAAGFIGFLGNEAVAVFRIREGRAIGSAALVADGHHARTDGLTSLAVLVGAGGVALGWSWADPVVGLLITVAILLVLRTAARDVFRRLMDGIDPKLVDAAEAALAATPGVRGVRDVRLRWIGHEIHAEGTVQVDSDLTLDAADAIASAASTRLAADVPRLTRAAIRPRPTTPVGATS
;
A
#
# COMPACT_ATOMS: atom_id res chain seq x y z
N SER A 1 5.76 -16.65 32.88
CA SER A 1 4.87 -17.71 32.40
C SER A 1 5.06 -17.90 30.91
N VAL A 2 4.81 -19.10 30.38
CA VAL A 2 4.89 -19.38 28.92
C VAL A 2 3.98 -18.45 28.12
N ALA A 3 2.82 -18.09 28.68
CA ALA A 3 1.90 -17.13 28.06
C ALA A 3 2.51 -15.72 27.95
N LEU A 4 3.22 -15.26 28.98
CA LEU A 4 3.89 -13.95 28.95
C LEU A 4 5.04 -13.93 27.92
N LEU A 5 5.76 -15.05 27.79
CA LEU A 5 6.83 -15.19 26.80
C LEU A 5 6.25 -15.18 25.38
N ALA A 6 5.15 -15.91 25.16
CA ALA A 6 4.45 -15.94 23.88
C ALA A 6 3.92 -14.55 23.48
N ASP A 7 3.32 -13.83 24.42
CA ASP A 7 2.84 -12.46 24.22
C ASP A 7 3.99 -11.48 23.93
N THR A 8 5.11 -11.62 24.68
CA THR A 8 6.32 -10.80 24.44
C THR A 8 6.92 -11.08 23.04
N ILE A 9 6.97 -12.34 22.61
CA ILE A 9 7.46 -12.73 21.30
C ILE A 9 6.51 -12.19 20.21
N HIS A 10 5.20 -12.26 20.42
CA HIS A 10 4.20 -11.73 19.49
C HIS A 10 4.35 -10.22 19.33
N ASN A 11 4.35 -9.45 20.43
CA ASN A 11 4.54 -8.01 20.40
C ASN A 11 5.90 -7.59 19.80
N PHE A 12 6.96 -8.38 20.03
CA PHE A 12 8.25 -8.16 19.37
C PHE A 12 8.19 -8.42 17.87
N SER A 13 7.49 -9.47 17.44
CA SER A 13 7.28 -9.79 16.03
C SER A 13 6.51 -8.69 15.32
N ASP A 14 5.49 -8.10 15.95
CA ASP A 14 4.70 -7.00 15.41
C ASP A 14 5.54 -5.71 15.26
N ALA A 15 6.41 -5.42 16.25
CA ALA A 15 7.38 -4.34 16.14
C ALA A 15 8.38 -4.58 15.00
N MET A 16 8.75 -5.85 14.75
CA MET A 16 9.66 -6.23 13.67
C MET A 16 9.10 -6.01 12.27
N THR A 17 7.78 -5.89 12.07
CA THR A 17 7.20 -5.58 10.74
C THR A 17 7.53 -4.17 10.27
N ALA A 18 7.73 -3.23 11.18
CA ALA A 18 8.13 -1.87 10.85
C ALA A 18 9.58 -1.77 10.34
N VAL A 19 10.45 -2.73 10.71
CA VAL A 19 11.89 -2.71 10.35
C VAL A 19 12.11 -2.86 8.84
N PRO A 20 11.52 -3.84 8.12
CA PRO A 20 11.63 -3.93 6.67
C PRO A 20 11.15 -2.67 5.95
N LEU A 21 10.08 -2.08 6.43
CA LEU A 21 9.54 -0.84 5.86
C LEU A 21 10.50 0.33 6.07
N TRP A 22 11.06 0.50 7.28
CA TRP A 22 12.06 1.51 7.56
C TRP A 22 13.31 1.31 6.69
N ILE A 23 13.81 0.08 6.56
CA ILE A 23 14.95 -0.25 5.69
C ILE A 23 14.62 0.11 4.24
N ALA A 24 13.41 -0.20 3.76
CA ALA A 24 12.98 0.11 2.40
C ALA A 24 12.97 1.61 2.13
N PHE A 25 12.49 2.43 3.08
CA PHE A 25 12.55 3.90 2.96
C PHE A 25 13.98 4.44 2.97
N VAL A 26 14.86 3.89 3.83
CA VAL A 26 16.27 4.28 3.85
C VAL A 26 16.98 3.91 2.55
N ILE A 27 16.74 2.71 2.03
CA ILE A 27 17.31 2.25 0.76
C ILE A 27 16.71 3.05 -0.41
N GLY A 28 15.41 3.29 -0.41
CA GLY A 28 14.71 4.02 -1.46
C GLY A 28 15.26 5.43 -1.72
N ARG A 29 15.82 6.07 -0.67
CA ARG A 29 16.46 7.41 -0.77
C ARG A 29 17.87 7.39 -1.35
N ARG A 30 18.47 6.20 -1.59
CA ARG A 30 19.81 6.12 -2.16
C ARG A 30 19.83 6.57 -3.61
N ALA A 31 20.92 7.25 -3.99
CA ALA A 31 21.13 7.65 -5.38
C ALA A 31 21.18 6.43 -6.31
N THR A 32 20.78 6.66 -7.56
CA THR A 32 20.89 5.65 -8.63
C THR A 32 22.34 5.19 -8.82
N THR A 33 22.52 3.94 -9.18
CA THR A 33 23.84 3.37 -9.46
C THR A 33 23.83 2.76 -10.87
N ARG A 34 25.01 2.41 -11.41
CA ARG A 34 25.10 1.70 -12.70
C ARG A 34 24.37 0.36 -12.70
N ARG A 35 24.19 -0.27 -11.53
CA ARG A 35 23.45 -1.54 -11.39
C ARG A 35 21.95 -1.31 -11.21
N PHE A 36 21.55 -0.21 -10.56
CA PHE A 36 20.17 0.16 -10.27
C PHE A 36 19.88 1.54 -10.87
N THR A 37 19.75 1.57 -12.19
CA THR A 37 19.60 2.81 -12.98
C THR A 37 18.28 3.54 -12.72
N HIS A 38 17.23 2.83 -12.33
CA HIS A 38 15.94 3.41 -11.92
C HIS A 38 15.87 3.74 -10.41
N GLY A 39 16.96 3.51 -9.66
CA GLY A 39 16.99 3.70 -8.22
C GLY A 39 16.46 2.50 -7.43
N TYR A 40 16.17 2.74 -6.17
CA TYR A 40 15.82 1.69 -5.19
C TYR A 40 14.37 1.79 -4.70
N GLY A 41 13.53 2.64 -5.30
CA GLY A 41 12.15 2.85 -4.84
C GLY A 41 11.30 1.57 -4.79
N ARG A 42 11.60 0.58 -5.64
CA ARG A 42 10.94 -0.75 -5.59
C ARG A 42 11.17 -1.53 -4.28
N ALA A 43 12.16 -1.14 -3.46
CA ALA A 43 12.34 -1.73 -2.12
C ALA A 43 11.10 -1.50 -1.24
N GLU A 44 10.42 -0.38 -1.41
CA GLU A 44 9.18 -0.08 -0.71
C GLU A 44 8.04 -1.02 -1.13
N ASP A 45 7.91 -1.30 -2.44
CA ASP A 45 6.91 -2.23 -2.95
C ASP A 45 7.14 -3.66 -2.42
N LEU A 46 8.41 -4.08 -2.30
CA LEU A 46 8.78 -5.38 -1.70
C LEU A 46 8.48 -5.42 -0.20
N ALA A 47 8.70 -4.32 0.53
CA ALA A 47 8.30 -4.24 1.93
C ALA A 47 6.78 -4.34 2.09
N GLY A 48 6.01 -3.71 1.18
CA GLY A 48 4.57 -3.86 1.14
C GLY A 48 4.11 -5.31 0.92
N LEU A 49 4.78 -6.05 0.04
CA LEU A 49 4.52 -7.47 -0.19
C LEU A 49 4.81 -8.31 1.08
N PHE A 50 5.91 -8.01 1.77
CA PHE A 50 6.23 -8.66 3.04
C PHE A 50 5.13 -8.41 4.09
N VAL A 51 4.65 -7.19 4.23
CA VAL A 51 3.56 -6.85 5.16
C VAL A 51 2.27 -7.61 4.80
N VAL A 52 1.92 -7.70 3.51
CA VAL A 52 0.76 -8.50 3.06
C VAL A 52 0.91 -9.97 3.46
N ALA A 53 2.12 -10.54 3.34
CA ALA A 53 2.40 -11.91 3.79
C ALA A 53 2.22 -12.07 5.32
N MET A 54 2.60 -11.05 6.11
CA MET A 54 2.39 -11.05 7.57
C MET A 54 0.90 -10.99 7.93
N ILE A 55 0.10 -10.17 7.23
CA ILE A 55 -1.36 -10.16 7.42
C ILE A 55 -1.96 -11.53 7.08
N ALA A 56 -1.50 -12.17 6.01
CA ALA A 56 -1.97 -13.51 5.62
C ALA A 56 -1.64 -14.54 6.70
N LEU A 57 -0.44 -14.49 7.26
CA LEU A 57 -0.03 -15.35 8.37
C LEU A 57 -0.91 -15.12 9.61
N SER A 58 -1.16 -13.87 9.98
CA SER A 58 -2.06 -13.51 11.09
C SER A 58 -3.48 -14.07 10.86
N ALA A 59 -4.01 -13.98 9.63
CA ALA A 59 -5.32 -14.56 9.29
C ALA A 59 -5.36 -16.09 9.47
N VAL A 60 -4.30 -16.79 9.04
CA VAL A 60 -4.19 -18.25 9.22
C VAL A 60 -4.12 -18.62 10.69
N VAL A 61 -3.30 -17.92 11.48
CA VAL A 61 -3.14 -18.18 12.92
C VAL A 61 -4.45 -17.91 13.66
N ALA A 62 -5.11 -16.77 13.38
CA ALA A 62 -6.39 -16.42 14.01
C ALA A 62 -7.49 -17.44 13.67
N GLY A 63 -7.58 -17.84 12.39
CA GLY A 63 -8.53 -18.87 11.96
C GLY A 63 -8.28 -20.22 12.59
N TRP A 64 -7.02 -20.65 12.65
CA TRP A 64 -6.64 -21.89 13.32
C TRP A 64 -7.02 -21.86 14.82
N GLN A 65 -6.68 -20.81 15.54
CA GLN A 65 -7.01 -20.65 16.95
C GLN A 65 -8.52 -20.64 17.20
N ALA A 66 -9.29 -19.97 16.33
CA ALA A 66 -10.74 -19.94 16.45
C ALA A 66 -11.37 -21.33 16.26
N ILE A 67 -10.86 -22.12 15.29
CA ILE A 67 -11.31 -23.50 15.05
C ILE A 67 -10.89 -24.40 16.20
N ASP A 68 -9.66 -24.30 16.68
CA ASP A 68 -9.14 -25.10 17.82
C ASP A 68 -10.00 -24.88 19.08
N ARG A 69 -10.32 -23.63 19.40
CA ARG A 69 -11.21 -23.29 20.53
C ARG A 69 -12.65 -23.73 20.33
N LEU A 70 -13.12 -23.86 19.07
CA LEU A 70 -14.42 -24.39 18.77
C LEU A 70 -14.49 -25.90 19.05
N LEU A 71 -13.42 -26.64 18.72
CA LEU A 71 -13.32 -28.09 18.89
C LEU A 71 -12.96 -28.48 20.32
N ALA A 72 -12.14 -27.68 20.99
CA ALA A 72 -11.68 -27.91 22.35
C ALA A 72 -11.81 -26.64 23.21
N PRO A 73 -13.02 -26.30 23.69
CA PRO A 73 -13.25 -25.11 24.50
C PRO A 73 -12.38 -25.11 25.76
N ALA A 74 -11.53 -24.12 25.91
CA ALA A 74 -10.71 -23.94 27.09
C ALA A 74 -11.31 -22.86 28.01
N PRO A 75 -11.35 -23.08 29.32
CA PRO A 75 -11.86 -22.06 30.28
C PRO A 75 -10.94 -20.82 30.26
N VAL A 76 -11.52 -19.65 30.11
CA VAL A 76 -10.81 -18.39 30.20
C VAL A 76 -10.72 -17.97 31.67
N HIS A 77 -9.48 -17.90 32.18
CA HIS A 77 -9.23 -17.45 33.55
C HIS A 77 -8.91 -15.95 33.56
N ASN A 78 -9.25 -15.28 34.71
CA ASN A 78 -8.95 -13.85 34.90
C ASN A 78 -9.56 -12.92 33.87
N LEU A 79 -10.85 -13.10 33.53
CA LEU A 79 -11.61 -12.36 32.54
C LEU A 79 -11.40 -10.84 32.59
N GLY A 80 -11.31 -10.24 33.80
CA GLY A 80 -11.10 -8.80 33.95
C GLY A 80 -9.77 -8.31 33.40
N TRP A 81 -8.66 -9.04 33.65
CA TRP A 81 -7.35 -8.69 33.12
C TRP A 81 -7.26 -8.92 31.62
N VAL A 82 -7.87 -9.99 31.13
CA VAL A 82 -7.95 -10.32 29.70
C VAL A 82 -8.73 -9.23 28.94
N ALA A 83 -9.86 -8.80 29.49
CA ALA A 83 -10.66 -7.72 28.90
C ALA A 83 -9.91 -6.38 28.90
N ALA A 84 -9.22 -6.03 30.00
CA ALA A 84 -8.43 -4.81 30.08
C ALA A 84 -7.27 -4.82 29.04
N ALA A 85 -6.54 -5.93 28.93
CA ALA A 85 -5.47 -6.08 27.95
C ALA A 85 -6.00 -6.01 26.51
N GLY A 86 -7.12 -6.69 26.21
CA GLY A 86 -7.78 -6.63 24.91
C GLY A 86 -8.24 -5.22 24.53
N PHE A 87 -8.79 -4.47 25.50
CA PHE A 87 -9.21 -3.08 25.29
C PHE A 87 -8.04 -2.15 25.00
N ILE A 88 -6.97 -2.22 25.78
CA ILE A 88 -5.76 -1.41 25.58
C ILE A 88 -5.08 -1.78 24.27
N GLY A 89 -4.95 -3.08 23.96
CA GLY A 89 -4.38 -3.57 22.71
C GLY A 89 -5.17 -3.11 21.49
N PHE A 90 -6.50 -3.18 21.54
CA PHE A 90 -7.37 -2.68 20.47
C PHE A 90 -7.18 -1.17 20.23
N LEU A 91 -7.26 -0.35 21.29
CA LEU A 91 -7.12 1.09 21.16
C LEU A 91 -5.73 1.50 20.64
N GLY A 92 -4.68 0.87 21.16
CA GLY A 92 -3.30 1.15 20.74
C GLY A 92 -3.08 0.81 19.27
N ASN A 93 -3.46 -0.40 18.87
CA ASN A 93 -3.30 -0.85 17.48
C ASN A 93 -4.17 -0.06 16.50
N GLU A 94 -5.42 0.28 16.85
CA GLU A 94 -6.27 1.09 15.98
C GLU A 94 -5.75 2.53 15.84
N ALA A 95 -5.21 3.13 16.89
CA ALA A 95 -4.56 4.43 16.82
C ALA A 95 -3.35 4.42 15.87
N VAL A 96 -2.49 3.40 15.97
CA VAL A 96 -1.35 3.19 15.06
C VAL A 96 -1.83 2.93 13.64
N ALA A 97 -2.86 2.10 13.45
CA ALA A 97 -3.45 1.79 12.16
C ALA A 97 -3.98 3.06 11.46
N VAL A 98 -4.77 3.86 12.15
CA VAL A 98 -5.32 5.12 11.61
C VAL A 98 -4.19 6.07 11.22
N PHE A 99 -3.18 6.23 12.07
CA PHE A 99 -2.02 7.08 11.79
C PHE A 99 -1.27 6.60 10.54
N ARG A 100 -0.86 5.32 10.48
CA ARG A 100 -0.10 4.77 9.35
C ARG A 100 -0.88 4.79 8.04
N ILE A 101 -2.17 4.48 8.06
CA ILE A 101 -3.04 4.53 6.86
C ILE A 101 -3.18 5.96 6.36
N ARG A 102 -3.39 6.91 7.26
CA ARG A 102 -3.53 8.33 6.91
C ARG A 102 -2.23 8.87 6.29
N GLU A 103 -1.11 8.69 6.97
CA GLU A 103 0.20 9.15 6.49
C GLU A 103 0.62 8.41 5.21
N GLY A 104 0.40 7.11 5.14
CA GLY A 104 0.68 6.31 3.94
C GLY A 104 -0.10 6.80 2.72
N ARG A 105 -1.37 7.17 2.90
CA ARG A 105 -2.17 7.79 1.83
C ARG A 105 -1.67 9.19 1.50
N ALA A 106 -1.30 9.99 2.50
CA ALA A 106 -0.79 11.35 2.30
C ALA A 106 0.51 11.38 1.49
N ILE A 107 1.45 10.46 1.76
CA ILE A 107 2.71 10.35 1.01
C ILE A 107 2.61 9.46 -0.23
N GLY A 108 1.51 8.70 -0.39
CA GLY A 108 1.32 7.78 -1.51
C GLY A 108 2.03 6.43 -1.34
N SER A 109 2.40 6.03 -0.13
CA SER A 109 3.06 4.75 0.15
C SER A 109 2.03 3.63 0.37
N ALA A 110 1.95 2.67 -0.58
CA ALA A 110 1.12 1.48 -0.39
C ALA A 110 1.66 0.57 0.71
N ALA A 111 2.97 0.53 0.89
CA ALA A 111 3.62 -0.28 1.92
C ALA A 111 3.27 0.23 3.33
N LEU A 112 3.28 1.55 3.55
CA LEU A 112 2.88 2.14 4.83
C LEU A 112 1.37 1.96 5.09
N VAL A 113 0.53 2.04 4.05
CA VAL A 113 -0.91 1.73 4.15
C VAL A 113 -1.12 0.26 4.52
N ALA A 114 -0.39 -0.67 3.89
CA ALA A 114 -0.46 -2.10 4.21
C ALA A 114 -0.02 -2.37 5.66
N ASP A 115 1.05 -1.70 6.13
CA ASP A 115 1.52 -1.80 7.52
C ASP A 115 0.49 -1.24 8.52
N GLY A 116 -0.23 -0.19 8.17
CA GLY A 116 -1.40 0.27 8.93
C GLY A 116 -2.54 -0.75 8.95
N HIS A 117 -2.77 -1.46 7.86
CA HIS A 117 -3.73 -2.56 7.81
C HIS A 117 -3.28 -3.75 8.66
N HIS A 118 -1.98 -4.05 8.75
CA HIS A 118 -1.44 -5.06 9.66
C HIS A 118 -1.73 -4.68 11.12
N ALA A 119 -1.38 -3.47 11.54
CA ALA A 119 -1.72 -2.99 12.89
C ALA A 119 -3.23 -3.09 13.20
N ARG A 120 -4.08 -2.84 12.20
CA ARG A 120 -5.53 -3.02 12.36
C ARG A 120 -5.92 -4.48 12.56
N THR A 121 -5.27 -5.44 11.90
CA THR A 121 -5.55 -6.87 12.14
C THR A 121 -5.19 -7.27 13.55
N ASP A 122 -4.12 -6.73 14.12
CA ASP A 122 -3.71 -7.00 15.50
C ASP A 122 -4.71 -6.37 16.49
N GLY A 123 -5.21 -5.16 16.19
CA GLY A 123 -6.33 -4.55 16.90
C GLY A 123 -7.60 -5.40 16.87
N LEU A 124 -7.95 -5.96 15.71
CA LEU A 124 -9.11 -6.84 15.57
C LEU A 124 -8.97 -8.13 16.38
N THR A 125 -7.78 -8.73 16.45
CA THR A 125 -7.54 -9.90 17.34
C THR A 125 -7.69 -9.53 18.80
N SER A 126 -7.20 -8.37 19.22
CA SER A 126 -7.39 -7.83 20.58
C SER A 126 -8.88 -7.59 20.89
N LEU A 127 -9.64 -7.08 19.91
CA LEU A 127 -11.08 -6.89 20.03
C LEU A 127 -11.82 -8.24 20.14
N ALA A 128 -11.38 -9.27 19.41
CA ALA A 128 -11.94 -10.63 19.55
C ALA A 128 -11.80 -11.14 20.97
N VAL A 129 -10.62 -10.97 21.57
CA VAL A 129 -10.36 -11.38 22.96
C VAL A 129 -11.27 -10.62 23.93
N LEU A 130 -11.42 -9.31 23.75
CA LEU A 130 -12.30 -8.48 24.60
C LEU A 130 -13.77 -8.92 24.52
N VAL A 131 -14.30 -9.04 23.29
CA VAL A 131 -15.71 -9.39 23.07
C VAL A 131 -15.99 -10.84 23.46
N GLY A 132 -15.06 -11.76 23.17
CA GLY A 132 -15.13 -13.16 23.56
C GLY A 132 -15.18 -13.32 25.08
N ALA A 133 -14.27 -12.65 25.79
CA ALA A 133 -14.26 -12.65 27.27
C ALA A 133 -15.56 -12.07 27.84
N GLY A 134 -16.10 -11.00 27.27
CA GLY A 134 -17.38 -10.42 27.66
C GLY A 134 -18.55 -11.39 27.47
N GLY A 135 -18.60 -12.09 26.34
CA GLY A 135 -19.63 -13.11 26.08
C GLY A 135 -19.58 -14.29 27.05
N VAL A 136 -18.37 -14.78 27.34
CA VAL A 136 -18.17 -15.84 28.35
C VAL A 136 -18.59 -15.37 29.76
N ALA A 137 -18.29 -14.12 30.16
CA ALA A 137 -18.73 -13.54 31.41
C ALA A 137 -20.25 -13.46 31.53
N LEU A 138 -20.98 -13.30 30.42
CA LEU A 138 -22.44 -13.33 30.36
C LEU A 138 -23.02 -14.74 30.28
N GLY A 139 -22.20 -15.79 30.42
CA GLY A 139 -22.60 -17.20 30.40
C GLY A 139 -22.71 -17.83 29.00
N TRP A 140 -22.28 -17.12 27.95
CA TRP A 140 -22.30 -17.65 26.59
C TRP A 140 -20.95 -18.28 26.25
N SER A 141 -20.81 -19.57 26.50
CA SER A 141 -19.55 -20.32 26.31
C SER A 141 -19.04 -20.37 24.84
N TRP A 142 -19.94 -20.18 23.87
CA TRP A 142 -19.60 -20.18 22.45
C TRP A 142 -19.20 -18.79 21.92
N ALA A 143 -19.26 -17.77 22.74
CA ALA A 143 -18.96 -16.41 22.33
C ALA A 143 -17.53 -16.27 21.77
N ASP A 144 -16.54 -16.82 22.48
CA ASP A 144 -15.12 -16.70 22.13
C ASP A 144 -14.81 -17.30 20.73
N PRO A 145 -15.12 -18.57 20.42
CA PRO A 145 -14.85 -19.14 19.10
C PRO A 145 -15.68 -18.48 17.97
N VAL A 146 -16.93 -18.10 18.23
CA VAL A 146 -17.77 -17.43 17.23
C VAL A 146 -17.19 -16.03 16.88
N VAL A 147 -16.84 -15.27 17.90
CA VAL A 147 -16.20 -13.95 17.69
C VAL A 147 -14.87 -14.12 16.99
N GLY A 148 -14.06 -15.13 17.36
CA GLY A 148 -12.78 -15.42 16.68
C GLY A 148 -12.96 -15.69 15.19
N LEU A 149 -13.97 -16.47 14.79
CA LEU A 149 -14.29 -16.73 13.38
C LEU A 149 -14.75 -15.46 12.65
N LEU A 150 -15.61 -14.67 13.27
CA LEU A 150 -16.06 -13.39 12.67
C LEU A 150 -14.90 -12.43 12.44
N ILE A 151 -14.00 -12.32 13.40
CA ILE A 151 -12.80 -11.48 13.27
C ILE A 151 -11.84 -12.05 12.21
N THR A 152 -11.70 -13.37 12.11
CA THR A 152 -10.92 -14.00 11.03
C THR A 152 -11.45 -13.60 9.66
N VAL A 153 -12.77 -13.59 9.46
CA VAL A 153 -13.39 -13.09 8.22
C VAL A 153 -13.06 -11.61 8.00
N ALA A 154 -13.15 -10.77 9.04
CA ALA A 154 -12.78 -9.35 8.93
C ALA A 154 -11.31 -9.17 8.54
N ILE A 155 -10.39 -9.96 9.11
CA ILE A 155 -8.96 -9.96 8.73
C ILE A 155 -8.77 -10.36 7.27
N LEU A 156 -9.49 -11.36 6.78
CA LEU A 156 -9.43 -11.77 5.36
C LEU A 156 -9.91 -10.67 4.42
N LEU A 157 -10.90 -9.86 4.80
CA LEU A 157 -11.34 -8.69 4.02
C LEU A 157 -10.27 -7.59 4.00
N VAL A 158 -9.61 -7.35 5.14
CA VAL A 158 -8.47 -6.43 5.23
C VAL A 158 -7.31 -6.92 4.36
N LEU A 159 -6.95 -8.21 4.46
CA LEU A 159 -5.94 -8.85 3.64
C LEU A 159 -6.22 -8.68 2.14
N ARG A 160 -7.46 -8.94 1.71
CA ARG A 160 -7.85 -8.76 0.30
C ARG A 160 -7.61 -7.33 -0.17
N THR A 161 -7.94 -6.34 0.65
CA THR A 161 -7.76 -4.92 0.32
C THR A 161 -6.28 -4.57 0.21
N ALA A 162 -5.47 -4.91 1.23
CA ALA A 162 -4.04 -4.65 1.25
C ALA A 162 -3.31 -5.36 0.09
N ALA A 163 -3.63 -6.64 -0.13
CA ALA A 163 -3.06 -7.43 -1.22
C ALA A 163 -3.38 -6.80 -2.58
N ARG A 164 -4.65 -6.44 -2.83
CA ARG A 164 -5.06 -5.81 -4.08
C ARG A 164 -4.26 -4.53 -4.36
N ASP A 165 -4.07 -3.68 -3.35
CA ASP A 165 -3.39 -2.40 -3.53
C ASP A 165 -1.88 -2.59 -3.78
N VAL A 166 -1.23 -3.50 -3.07
CA VAL A 166 0.18 -3.82 -3.26
C VAL A 166 0.41 -4.51 -4.61
N PHE A 167 -0.37 -5.54 -4.95
CA PHE A 167 -0.23 -6.23 -6.23
C PHE A 167 -0.52 -5.33 -7.42
N ARG A 168 -1.52 -4.43 -7.33
CA ARG A 168 -1.77 -3.44 -8.38
C ARG A 168 -0.54 -2.58 -8.65
N ARG A 169 0.18 -2.16 -7.60
CA ARG A 169 1.42 -1.38 -7.76
C ARG A 169 2.57 -2.18 -8.34
N LEU A 170 2.73 -3.43 -7.92
CA LEU A 170 3.74 -4.34 -8.48
C LEU A 170 3.52 -4.60 -9.97
N MET A 171 2.26 -4.58 -10.42
CA MET A 171 1.86 -4.72 -11.82
C MET A 171 1.80 -3.38 -12.58
N ASP A 172 2.43 -2.34 -12.06
CA ASP A 172 2.43 -0.98 -12.63
C ASP A 172 1.02 -0.37 -12.82
N GLY A 173 0.01 -0.87 -12.08
CA GLY A 173 -1.34 -0.35 -12.12
C GLY A 173 -1.44 1.03 -11.48
N ILE A 174 -2.11 1.95 -12.19
CA ILE A 174 -2.33 3.33 -11.75
C ILE A 174 -3.83 3.67 -11.77
N ASP A 175 -4.20 4.76 -11.11
CA ASP A 175 -5.57 5.28 -11.18
C ASP A 175 -5.79 5.92 -12.58
N PRO A 176 -6.83 5.51 -13.33
CA PRO A 176 -7.16 6.11 -14.63
C PRO A 176 -7.28 7.64 -14.59
N LYS A 177 -7.76 8.21 -13.50
CA LYS A 177 -7.85 9.67 -13.33
C LYS A 177 -6.49 10.39 -13.41
N LEU A 178 -5.42 9.72 -12.98
CA LEU A 178 -4.07 10.27 -13.11
C LEU A 178 -3.57 10.22 -14.56
N VAL A 179 -3.99 9.21 -15.32
CA VAL A 179 -3.70 9.12 -16.76
C VAL A 179 -4.44 10.22 -17.51
N ASP A 180 -5.75 10.38 -17.23
CA ASP A 180 -6.57 11.44 -17.82
C ASP A 180 -5.99 12.84 -17.53
N ALA A 181 -5.56 13.08 -16.29
CA ALA A 181 -4.92 14.33 -15.89
C ALA A 181 -3.59 14.56 -16.61
N ALA A 182 -2.79 13.50 -16.78
CA ALA A 182 -1.52 13.58 -17.51
C ALA A 182 -1.73 13.88 -18.99
N GLU A 183 -2.68 13.21 -19.65
CA GLU A 183 -3.04 13.47 -21.04
C GLU A 183 -3.55 14.89 -21.24
N ALA A 184 -4.41 15.38 -20.35
CA ALA A 184 -4.92 16.75 -20.39
C ALA A 184 -3.80 17.78 -20.21
N ALA A 185 -2.87 17.57 -19.27
CA ALA A 185 -1.72 18.45 -19.03
C ALA A 185 -0.81 18.53 -20.27
N LEU A 186 -0.50 17.38 -20.88
CA LEU A 186 0.31 17.32 -22.10
C LEU A 186 -0.40 18.00 -23.27
N ALA A 187 -1.69 17.73 -23.49
CA ALA A 187 -2.47 18.30 -24.57
C ALA A 187 -2.64 19.82 -24.46
N ALA A 188 -2.69 20.36 -23.24
CA ALA A 188 -2.79 21.78 -22.95
C ALA A 188 -1.46 22.55 -23.11
N THR A 189 -0.36 21.87 -23.45
CA THR A 189 0.95 22.51 -23.64
C THR A 189 1.02 23.18 -25.02
N PRO A 190 1.39 24.47 -25.08
CA PRO A 190 1.54 25.19 -26.36
C PRO A 190 2.50 24.45 -27.32
N GLY A 191 2.11 24.32 -28.57
CA GLY A 191 2.90 23.61 -29.59
C GLY A 191 2.66 22.12 -29.68
N VAL A 192 1.93 21.53 -28.72
CA VAL A 192 1.50 20.12 -28.79
C VAL A 192 0.27 20.01 -29.70
N ARG A 193 0.33 19.14 -30.71
CA ARG A 193 -0.74 18.85 -31.67
C ARG A 193 -1.49 17.57 -31.35
N GLY A 194 -0.89 16.69 -30.54
CA GLY A 194 -1.49 15.43 -30.11
C GLY A 194 -0.64 14.75 -29.04
N VAL A 195 -1.27 13.86 -28.30
CA VAL A 195 -0.64 13.09 -27.22
C VAL A 195 -0.80 11.60 -27.52
N ARG A 196 0.26 10.83 -27.33
CA ARG A 196 0.26 9.37 -27.56
C ARG A 196 1.10 8.64 -26.51
N ASP A 197 0.78 7.39 -26.27
CA ASP A 197 1.57 6.44 -25.49
C ASP A 197 1.87 6.92 -24.06
N VAL A 198 0.91 7.61 -23.44
CA VAL A 198 1.07 8.07 -22.05
C VAL A 198 1.06 6.86 -21.11
N ARG A 199 2.13 6.71 -20.37
CA ARG A 199 2.30 5.64 -19.39
C ARG A 199 2.79 6.23 -18.08
N LEU A 200 2.11 5.88 -17.01
CA LEU A 200 2.51 6.24 -15.66
C LEU A 200 2.68 4.98 -14.84
N ARG A 201 3.65 4.99 -13.94
CA ARG A 201 3.85 3.90 -12.97
C ARG A 201 4.33 4.42 -11.64
N TRP A 202 4.00 3.69 -10.59
CA TRP A 202 4.54 3.92 -9.29
C TRP A 202 5.92 3.28 -9.14
N ILE A 203 6.84 3.97 -8.47
CA ILE A 203 8.12 3.43 -8.00
C ILE A 203 8.24 3.85 -6.54
N GLY A 204 7.85 2.95 -5.63
CA GLY A 204 7.60 3.30 -4.24
C GLY A 204 6.45 4.30 -4.12
N HIS A 205 6.70 5.46 -3.52
CA HIS A 205 5.70 6.54 -3.35
C HIS A 205 5.78 7.64 -4.43
N GLU A 206 6.61 7.47 -5.45
CA GLU A 206 6.81 8.42 -6.56
C GLU A 206 6.16 7.92 -7.85
N ILE A 207 5.71 8.85 -8.70
CA ILE A 207 5.18 8.55 -10.03
C ILE A 207 6.23 8.90 -11.08
N HIS A 208 6.45 7.96 -12.00
CA HIS A 208 7.22 8.18 -13.22
C HIS A 208 6.28 8.15 -14.41
N ALA A 209 6.45 9.11 -15.33
CA ALA A 209 5.69 9.21 -16.57
C ALA A 209 6.59 9.08 -17.79
N GLU A 210 6.06 8.42 -18.80
CA GLU A 210 6.61 8.35 -20.14
C GLU A 210 5.50 8.69 -21.12
N GLY A 211 5.83 9.40 -22.20
CA GLY A 211 4.84 9.75 -23.21
C GLY A 211 5.45 10.35 -24.47
N THR A 212 4.60 10.48 -25.47
CA THR A 212 4.96 11.10 -26.76
C THR A 212 4.02 12.25 -27.05
N VAL A 213 4.58 13.41 -27.36
CA VAL A 213 3.84 14.57 -27.85
C VAL A 213 4.09 14.76 -29.34
N GLN A 214 3.02 14.95 -30.10
CA GLN A 214 3.10 15.27 -31.52
C GLN A 214 3.29 16.79 -31.65
N VAL A 215 4.25 17.17 -32.49
CA VAL A 215 4.59 18.57 -32.80
C VAL A 215 4.61 18.78 -34.30
N ASP A 216 4.61 20.01 -34.77
CA ASP A 216 4.66 20.31 -36.19
C ASP A 216 5.95 19.76 -36.85
N SER A 217 5.83 19.18 -38.02
CA SER A 217 6.91 18.45 -38.71
C SER A 217 8.01 19.36 -39.26
N ASP A 218 7.77 20.66 -39.35
CA ASP A 218 8.71 21.69 -39.86
C ASP A 218 9.57 22.33 -38.72
N LEU A 219 9.34 21.92 -37.49
CA LEU A 219 10.12 22.41 -36.38
C LEU A 219 11.56 21.87 -36.37
N THR A 220 12.48 22.71 -35.95
CA THR A 220 13.84 22.25 -35.62
C THR A 220 13.83 21.31 -34.43
N LEU A 221 14.85 20.47 -34.28
CA LEU A 221 14.98 19.58 -33.13
C LEU A 221 14.97 20.35 -31.83
N ASP A 222 15.65 21.48 -31.74
CA ASP A 222 15.71 22.33 -30.54
C ASP A 222 14.32 22.89 -30.17
N ALA A 223 13.54 23.32 -31.17
CA ALA A 223 12.19 23.81 -30.92
C ALA A 223 11.24 22.69 -30.45
N ALA A 224 11.36 21.50 -31.04
CA ALA A 224 10.59 20.33 -30.65
C ALA A 224 10.96 19.87 -29.20
N ASP A 225 12.24 19.88 -28.86
CA ASP A 225 12.72 19.53 -27.52
C ASP A 225 12.28 20.58 -26.46
N ALA A 226 12.26 21.86 -26.81
CA ALA A 226 11.74 22.92 -25.95
C ALA A 226 10.25 22.70 -25.63
N ILE A 227 9.43 22.29 -26.61
CA ILE A 227 8.01 21.93 -26.39
C ILE A 227 7.89 20.71 -25.47
N ALA A 228 8.68 19.65 -25.70
CA ALA A 228 8.67 18.46 -24.85
C ALA A 228 9.11 18.76 -23.39
N SER A 229 10.09 19.63 -23.22
CA SER A 229 10.53 20.11 -21.91
C SER A 229 9.44 20.91 -21.19
N ALA A 230 8.76 21.82 -21.90
CA ALA A 230 7.63 22.58 -21.36
C ALA A 230 6.47 21.64 -20.98
N ALA A 231 6.18 20.62 -21.82
CA ALA A 231 5.18 19.59 -21.55
C ALA A 231 5.55 18.77 -20.29
N SER A 232 6.81 18.41 -20.12
CA SER A 232 7.30 17.70 -18.92
C SER A 232 7.14 18.54 -17.65
N THR A 233 7.45 19.83 -17.74
CA THR A 233 7.33 20.78 -16.60
C THR A 233 5.86 20.94 -16.20
N ARG A 234 4.96 21.10 -17.17
CA ARG A 234 3.53 21.22 -16.92
C ARG A 234 2.97 19.93 -16.34
N LEU A 235 3.36 18.79 -16.88
CA LEU A 235 2.95 17.48 -16.38
C LEU A 235 3.35 17.30 -14.91
N ALA A 236 4.56 17.74 -14.54
CA ALA A 236 5.03 17.68 -13.14
C ALA A 236 4.27 18.63 -12.20
N ALA A 237 3.71 19.73 -12.72
CA ALA A 237 2.88 20.64 -11.93
C ALA A 237 1.45 20.11 -11.72
N ASP A 238 0.87 19.44 -12.72
CA ASP A 238 -0.54 19.03 -12.73
C ASP A 238 -0.75 17.60 -12.17
N VAL A 239 0.27 16.73 -12.24
CA VAL A 239 0.19 15.36 -11.70
C VAL A 239 0.91 15.26 -10.36
N PRO A 240 0.18 15.03 -9.26
CA PRO A 240 0.78 14.97 -7.92
C PRO A 240 1.77 13.81 -7.81
N ARG A 241 2.88 14.03 -7.12
CA ARG A 241 3.96 13.04 -6.87
C ARG A 241 4.71 12.57 -8.11
N LEU A 242 4.54 13.25 -9.24
CA LEU A 242 5.36 13.01 -10.41
C LEU A 242 6.77 13.56 -10.17
N THR A 243 7.77 12.67 -10.18
CA THR A 243 9.19 13.04 -9.96
C THR A 243 10.02 12.93 -11.22
N ARG A 244 9.59 12.12 -12.19
CA ARG A 244 10.26 11.95 -13.48
C ARG A 244 9.26 11.92 -14.61
N ALA A 245 9.54 12.71 -15.65
CA ALA A 245 8.81 12.70 -16.91
C ALA A 245 9.78 12.54 -18.08
N ALA A 246 9.58 11.53 -18.90
CA ALA A 246 10.31 11.31 -20.15
C ALA A 246 9.37 11.53 -21.32
N ILE A 247 9.20 12.77 -21.73
CA ILE A 247 8.32 13.16 -22.84
C ILE A 247 9.16 13.33 -24.10
N ARG A 248 8.77 12.61 -25.16
CA ARG A 248 9.48 12.62 -26.43
C ARG A 248 8.67 13.35 -27.50
N PRO A 249 9.23 14.32 -28.21
CA PRO A 249 8.57 14.94 -29.35
C PRO A 249 8.62 14.01 -30.58
N ARG A 250 7.52 13.96 -31.31
CA ARG A 250 7.47 13.30 -32.64
C ARG A 250 6.74 14.19 -33.63
N PRO A 251 7.16 14.24 -34.90
CA PRO A 251 6.42 14.99 -35.90
C PRO A 251 5.01 14.42 -36.08
N THR A 252 4.06 15.31 -36.38
CA THR A 252 2.74 14.90 -36.83
C THR A 252 2.92 14.15 -38.16
N THR A 253 2.40 12.90 -38.22
CA THR A 253 2.40 12.17 -39.49
C THR A 253 1.43 12.86 -40.46
N PRO A 254 1.84 13.23 -41.67
CA PRO A 254 0.90 13.76 -42.66
C PRO A 254 -0.24 12.76 -42.88
N VAL A 255 -1.47 13.26 -42.86
CA VAL A 255 -2.66 12.45 -43.19
C VAL A 255 -2.50 12.01 -44.64
N GLY A 256 -2.03 10.77 -44.89
CA GLY A 256 -1.84 10.24 -46.23
C GLY A 256 -0.73 9.21 -46.41
N ALA A 257 0.10 8.94 -45.38
CA ALA A 257 1.15 7.91 -45.47
C ALA A 257 0.71 6.61 -44.79
N THR A 258 -0.31 5.96 -45.31
CA THR A 258 -0.57 4.53 -45.08
C THR A 258 -0.01 3.76 -46.26
N SER A 259 1.13 3.15 -46.08
CA SER A 259 1.60 2.06 -46.92
C SER A 259 1.19 0.73 -46.36
#